data_1c71fe0a8ecd455ce5a84d3e03a2ea60
#
_entry.id   1c71fe0a8ecd455ce5a84d3e03a2ea60
#
_cell.length_a   1.000
_cell.length_b   1.000
_cell.length_c   1.000
_cell.angle_alpha   90.00
_cell.angle_beta   90.00
_cell.angle_gamma   90.00
#
_symmetry.space_group_name_H-M   'P 1'
#
loop_
_entity.id
_entity.type
_entity.pdbx_description
1 polymer ?
#
loop_
_entity_poly.entity_id
_entity_poly.type
_entity_poly.pdbx_seq_one_letter_code
_entity_poly.pdbx_strand_id
1 'polypeptide(L)'
;MISEINGNQILGLETFPSFLKTKYKTNISLDSKNNNVFFITSSGELYSINYYSNNINWLSNIFPRNSSGSELFYSSPIVNRNDKIYFSSSVSTYSINTNNGSINWELPFSTNLRPIVTDQFVFLASEEGFIINIDNATGKVIWSKSLYKEKSKPKRNKVGDIISILLVSDQILATTTKGYFLFIDYKTGKLLNYTKASKSGFYSSPVIVDQKIYTIDNKLRILIFN
;
A
#
# COMPACT_ATOMS: atom_id res chain seq x y z
N MET A 1 -18.67 -3.89 12.44
CA MET A 1 -17.80 -4.21 13.60
C MET A 1 -18.40 -5.38 14.34
N ILE A 2 -17.56 -6.28 14.84
CA ILE A 2 -17.99 -7.51 15.52
C ILE A 2 -17.30 -7.56 16.89
N SER A 3 -18.03 -7.98 17.92
CA SER A 3 -17.50 -8.17 19.27
C SER A 3 -16.50 -9.33 19.30
N GLU A 4 -15.31 -9.13 19.89
CA GLU A 4 -14.32 -10.19 20.09
C GLU A 4 -14.79 -11.27 21.08
N ILE A 5 -15.72 -10.92 21.97
CA ILE A 5 -16.20 -11.83 23.04
C ILE A 5 -17.19 -12.85 22.52
N ASN A 6 -18.14 -12.45 21.66
CA ASN A 6 -19.26 -13.29 21.27
C ASN A 6 -19.56 -13.26 19.75
N GLY A 7 -18.78 -12.55 18.96
CA GLY A 7 -18.97 -12.42 17.52
C GLY A 7 -20.20 -11.63 17.07
N ASN A 8 -20.90 -10.98 17.99
CA ASN A 8 -22.08 -10.18 17.65
C ASN A 8 -21.70 -8.90 16.91
N GLN A 9 -22.54 -8.48 15.98
CA GLN A 9 -22.36 -7.22 15.29
C GLN A 9 -22.60 -6.06 16.28
N ILE A 10 -21.58 -5.19 16.44
CA ILE A 10 -21.66 -3.99 17.26
C ILE A 10 -22.11 -2.80 16.44
N LEU A 11 -21.59 -2.69 15.20
CA LEU A 11 -21.87 -1.58 14.30
C LEU A 11 -22.01 -2.10 12.87
N GLY A 12 -23.06 -1.72 12.19
CA GLY A 12 -23.24 -1.81 10.75
C GLY A 12 -23.37 -0.40 10.17
N LEU A 13 -22.61 -0.10 9.13
CA LEU A 13 -22.73 1.13 8.36
C LEU A 13 -23.08 0.76 6.92
N GLU A 14 -24.18 1.28 6.42
CA GLU A 14 -24.53 1.19 5.02
C GLU A 14 -23.97 2.40 4.27
N THR A 15 -23.20 2.15 3.22
CA THR A 15 -22.65 3.16 2.33
C THR A 15 -23.46 3.21 1.05
N PHE A 16 -23.23 4.17 0.18
CA PHE A 16 -23.89 4.24 -1.11
C PHE A 16 -23.64 2.95 -1.92
N PRO A 17 -24.68 2.30 -2.43
CA PRO A 17 -24.53 1.07 -3.19
C PRO A 17 -23.75 1.31 -4.47
N SER A 18 -22.72 0.51 -4.71
CA SER A 18 -22.04 0.45 -6.00
C SER A 18 -22.56 -0.74 -6.79
N PHE A 19 -23.02 -0.51 -8.01
CA PHE A 19 -23.45 -1.57 -8.93
C PHE A 19 -22.27 -2.35 -9.53
N LEU A 20 -21.05 -1.82 -9.40
CA LEU A 20 -19.84 -2.41 -9.93
C LEU A 20 -19.13 -3.22 -8.84
N LYS A 21 -18.98 -4.52 -9.06
CA LYS A 21 -18.15 -5.37 -8.19
C LYS A 21 -16.69 -5.27 -8.64
N THR A 22 -15.86 -4.67 -7.80
CA THR A 22 -14.42 -4.74 -8.00
C THR A 22 -13.87 -6.07 -7.51
N LYS A 23 -12.89 -6.64 -8.23
CA LYS A 23 -12.11 -7.78 -7.75
C LYS A 23 -11.03 -7.37 -6.74
N TYR A 24 -10.78 -6.08 -6.59
CA TYR A 24 -9.86 -5.55 -5.59
C TYR A 24 -10.55 -5.46 -4.24
N LYS A 25 -9.86 -5.91 -3.20
CA LYS A 25 -10.38 -5.83 -1.83
C LYS A 25 -10.32 -4.37 -1.37
N THR A 26 -11.38 -3.91 -0.73
CA THR A 26 -11.36 -2.66 0.03
C THR A 26 -10.46 -2.85 1.25
N ASN A 27 -9.64 -1.85 1.54
CA ASN A 27 -8.66 -1.91 2.61
C ASN A 27 -9.13 -1.11 3.82
N ILE A 28 -8.84 -1.66 4.99
CA ILE A 28 -9.16 -1.06 6.29
C ILE A 28 -7.85 -0.80 7.01
N SER A 29 -7.74 0.34 7.68
CA SER A 29 -6.61 0.65 8.56
C SER A 29 -7.13 1.04 9.94
N LEU A 30 -6.48 0.53 10.99
CA LEU A 30 -6.82 0.79 12.37
C LEU A 30 -5.83 1.77 12.98
N ASP A 31 -6.34 2.80 13.64
CA ASP A 31 -5.60 3.69 14.54
C ASP A 31 -6.05 3.44 15.98
N SER A 32 -5.37 2.53 16.65
CA SER A 32 -5.70 2.16 18.03
C SER A 32 -5.41 3.28 19.03
N LYS A 33 -4.51 4.21 18.72
CA LYS A 33 -4.17 5.34 19.60
C LYS A 33 -5.34 6.33 19.73
N ASN A 34 -6.03 6.60 18.61
CA ASN A 34 -7.14 7.55 18.55
C ASN A 34 -8.50 6.87 18.43
N ASN A 35 -8.56 5.54 18.55
CA ASN A 35 -9.77 4.72 18.41
C ASN A 35 -10.48 4.89 17.05
N ASN A 36 -9.71 5.10 15.98
CA ASN A 36 -10.27 5.33 14.65
C ASN A 36 -10.03 4.14 13.70
N VAL A 37 -11.02 3.92 12.84
CA VAL A 37 -10.93 3.02 11.67
C VAL A 37 -11.08 3.85 10.42
N PHE A 38 -10.16 3.63 9.47
CA PHE A 38 -10.23 4.23 8.13
C PHE A 38 -10.53 3.15 7.10
N PHE A 39 -11.45 3.42 6.20
CA PHE A 39 -11.73 2.53 5.07
C PHE A 39 -12.22 3.32 3.86
N ILE A 40 -11.98 2.75 2.68
CA ILE A 40 -12.43 3.30 1.40
C ILE A 40 -13.47 2.36 0.81
N THR A 41 -14.57 2.92 0.32
CA THR A 41 -15.60 2.19 -0.42
C THR A 41 -15.23 2.02 -1.89
N SER A 42 -15.91 1.12 -2.58
CA SER A 42 -15.78 0.97 -4.04
C SER A 42 -16.27 2.18 -4.84
N SER A 43 -17.01 3.08 -4.20
CA SER A 43 -17.43 4.37 -4.77
C SER A 43 -16.40 5.49 -4.56
N GLY A 44 -15.27 5.21 -3.89
CA GLY A 44 -14.21 6.19 -3.64
C GLY A 44 -14.44 7.10 -2.44
N GLU A 45 -15.34 6.72 -1.56
CA GLU A 45 -15.58 7.45 -0.31
C GLU A 45 -14.64 6.92 0.78
N LEU A 46 -13.89 7.83 1.40
CA LEU A 46 -13.00 7.56 2.51
C LEU A 46 -13.66 7.97 3.82
N TYR A 47 -13.83 7.02 4.72
CA TYR A 47 -14.44 7.19 6.02
C TYR A 47 -13.40 7.16 7.14
N SER A 48 -13.61 8.01 8.15
CA SER A 48 -13.03 7.88 9.48
C SER A 48 -14.15 7.65 10.48
N ILE A 49 -14.09 6.54 11.20
CA ILE A 49 -15.07 6.17 12.23
C ILE A 49 -14.33 5.97 13.54
N ASN A 50 -14.84 6.61 14.61
CA ASN A 50 -14.42 6.27 15.94
C ASN A 50 -15.12 4.99 16.37
N TYR A 51 -14.36 3.89 16.52
CA TYR A 51 -14.94 2.58 16.84
C TYR A 51 -15.37 2.43 18.30
N TYR A 52 -14.98 3.37 19.17
CA TYR A 52 -15.39 3.37 20.57
C TYR A 52 -16.77 4.05 20.74
N SER A 53 -16.94 5.24 20.14
CA SER A 53 -18.21 5.98 20.19
C SER A 53 -19.20 5.61 19.09
N ASN A 54 -18.77 4.83 18.09
CA ASN A 54 -19.53 4.47 16.89
C ASN A 54 -19.93 5.65 15.99
N ASN A 55 -19.23 6.77 16.09
CA ASN A 55 -19.51 7.97 15.32
C ASN A 55 -18.62 8.08 14.08
N ILE A 56 -19.17 8.60 13.00
CA ILE A 56 -18.39 9.04 11.86
C ILE A 56 -17.73 10.37 12.23
N ASN A 57 -16.38 10.40 12.24
CA ASN A 57 -15.65 11.62 12.48
C ASN A 57 -15.69 12.54 11.25
N TRP A 58 -15.45 11.96 10.10
CA TRP A 58 -15.49 12.65 8.80
C TRP A 58 -15.63 11.68 7.64
N LEU A 59 -16.05 12.23 6.50
CA LEU A 59 -16.19 11.56 5.21
C LEU A 59 -15.55 12.46 4.14
N SER A 60 -14.68 11.90 3.32
CA SER A 60 -14.09 12.56 2.15
C SER A 60 -14.33 11.75 0.89
N ASN A 61 -14.71 12.40 -0.21
CA ASN A 61 -14.83 11.76 -1.50
C ASN A 61 -13.52 11.96 -2.29
N ILE A 62 -12.83 10.84 -2.54
CA ILE A 62 -11.52 10.80 -3.24
C ILE A 62 -11.72 10.60 -4.75
N PHE A 63 -12.93 10.26 -5.19
CA PHE A 63 -13.20 10.04 -6.60
C PHE A 63 -13.10 11.38 -7.37
N PRO A 64 -12.33 11.47 -8.47
CA PRO A 64 -12.32 12.67 -9.29
C PRO A 64 -13.73 12.99 -9.80
N ARG A 65 -14.23 14.19 -9.55
CA ARG A 65 -15.60 14.62 -9.94
C ARG A 65 -15.89 14.49 -11.45
N ASN A 66 -14.86 14.32 -12.27
CA ASN A 66 -14.95 14.23 -13.74
C ASN A 66 -14.80 12.78 -14.27
N SER A 67 -14.70 11.76 -13.41
CA SER A 67 -14.71 10.39 -13.89
C SER A 67 -16.13 10.05 -14.33
N SER A 68 -16.29 9.77 -15.62
CA SER A 68 -17.52 9.15 -16.13
C SER A 68 -17.74 7.88 -15.34
N GLY A 69 -18.85 7.73 -14.64
CA GLY A 69 -19.16 6.73 -13.61
C GLY A 69 -19.06 5.24 -13.98
N SER A 70 -18.22 4.92 -14.96
CA SER A 70 -17.90 3.57 -15.43
C SER A 70 -16.54 3.04 -14.94
N GLU A 71 -15.70 3.85 -14.27
CA GLU A 71 -14.40 3.41 -13.79
C GLU A 71 -14.51 2.78 -12.40
N LEU A 72 -13.98 1.56 -12.27
CA LEU A 72 -13.88 0.87 -11.00
C LEU A 72 -12.84 1.55 -10.11
N PHE A 73 -13.29 2.08 -8.97
CA PHE A 73 -12.37 2.58 -7.97
C PHE A 73 -11.61 1.40 -7.32
N TYR A 74 -10.31 1.52 -7.22
CA TYR A 74 -9.49 0.65 -6.41
C TYR A 74 -8.52 1.49 -5.56
N SER A 75 -8.10 0.93 -4.45
CA SER A 75 -7.05 1.55 -3.62
C SER A 75 -5.98 0.54 -3.24
N SER A 76 -4.75 1.03 -3.07
CA SER A 76 -3.72 0.30 -2.36
C SER A 76 -4.12 0.11 -0.89
N PRO A 77 -3.47 -0.79 -0.13
CA PRO A 77 -3.63 -0.84 1.31
C PRO A 77 -3.39 0.53 1.96
N ILE A 78 -4.31 0.91 2.87
CA ILE A 78 -4.18 2.15 3.64
C ILE A 78 -3.10 1.97 4.69
N VAL A 79 -2.17 2.92 4.77
CA VAL A 79 -1.15 2.99 5.81
C VAL A 79 -1.43 4.19 6.71
N ASN A 80 -1.57 3.96 8.00
CA ASN A 80 -1.71 5.01 9.02
C ASN A 80 -0.38 5.23 9.73
N ARG A 81 0.07 6.49 9.82
CA ARG A 81 1.26 6.91 10.57
C ARG A 81 1.21 8.40 10.92
N ASN A 82 1.45 8.74 12.19
CA ASN A 82 1.62 10.12 12.67
C ASN A 82 0.53 11.10 12.19
N ASP A 83 -0.72 10.83 12.56
CA ASP A 83 -1.89 11.63 12.20
C ASP A 83 -2.12 11.83 10.70
N LYS A 84 -1.57 10.92 9.88
CA LYS A 84 -1.76 10.88 8.44
C LYS A 84 -2.08 9.47 7.98
N ILE A 85 -2.91 9.36 6.95
CA ILE A 85 -3.11 8.13 6.18
C ILE A 85 -2.61 8.30 4.76
N TYR A 86 -2.10 7.20 4.20
CA TYR A 86 -1.51 7.15 2.87
C TYR A 86 -2.10 5.97 2.11
N PHE A 87 -2.48 6.22 0.88
CA PHE A 87 -2.94 5.19 -0.06
C PHE A 87 -2.87 5.72 -1.48
N SER A 88 -2.89 4.81 -2.45
CA SER A 88 -3.05 5.15 -3.86
C SER A 88 -4.45 4.77 -4.32
N SER A 89 -5.06 5.63 -5.12
CA SER A 89 -6.28 5.34 -5.89
C SER A 89 -5.91 4.86 -7.30
N SER A 90 -6.91 4.72 -8.16
CA SER A 90 -6.73 4.42 -9.58
C SER A 90 -5.93 5.48 -10.36
N VAL A 91 -5.81 6.70 -9.86
CA VAL A 91 -5.16 7.84 -10.55
C VAL A 91 -4.02 8.48 -9.77
N SER A 92 -4.14 8.59 -8.45
CA SER A 92 -3.20 9.35 -7.61
C SER A 92 -2.92 8.66 -6.29
N THR A 93 -1.81 9.03 -5.67
CA THR A 93 -1.47 8.70 -4.29
C THR A 93 -1.70 9.91 -3.41
N TYR A 94 -2.27 9.69 -2.23
CA TYR A 94 -2.68 10.73 -1.30
C TYR A 94 -2.00 10.57 0.06
N SER A 95 -1.73 11.71 0.69
CA SER A 95 -1.58 11.82 2.14
C SER A 95 -2.74 12.64 2.68
N ILE A 96 -3.46 12.11 3.65
CA ILE A 96 -4.67 12.70 4.22
C ILE A 96 -4.50 12.86 5.72
N ASN A 97 -4.94 13.99 6.24
CA ASN A 97 -4.97 14.25 7.68
C ASN A 97 -6.04 13.39 8.36
N THR A 98 -5.67 12.64 9.40
CA THR A 98 -6.60 11.74 10.10
C THR A 98 -7.66 12.46 10.93
N ASN A 99 -7.42 13.72 11.33
CA ASN A 99 -8.34 14.44 12.21
C ASN A 99 -9.53 15.04 11.47
N ASN A 100 -9.33 15.45 10.20
CA ASN A 100 -10.36 16.17 9.45
C ASN A 100 -10.58 15.71 8.01
N GLY A 101 -9.82 14.71 7.54
CA GLY A 101 -9.96 14.19 6.17
C GLY A 101 -9.44 15.09 5.06
N SER A 102 -8.73 16.18 5.38
CA SER A 102 -8.15 17.08 4.38
C SER A 102 -6.93 16.44 3.69
N ILE A 103 -6.76 16.72 2.40
CA ILE A 103 -5.60 16.28 1.63
C ILE A 103 -4.40 17.14 2.04
N ASN A 104 -3.33 16.50 2.56
CA ASN A 104 -2.05 17.16 2.80
C ASN A 104 -1.29 17.35 1.49
N TRP A 105 -1.22 16.29 0.69
CA TRP A 105 -0.66 16.31 -0.66
C TRP A 105 -1.23 15.19 -1.52
N GLU A 106 -1.16 15.39 -2.82
CA GLU A 106 -1.55 14.44 -3.88
C GLU A 106 -0.41 14.33 -4.89
N LEU A 107 -0.12 13.11 -5.34
CA LEU A 107 0.84 12.82 -6.39
C LEU A 107 0.15 12.02 -7.51
N PRO A 108 0.24 12.41 -8.80
CA PRO A 108 -0.33 11.66 -9.91
C PRO A 108 0.49 10.39 -10.21
N PHE A 109 0.45 9.46 -9.29
CA PHE A 109 1.06 8.13 -9.38
C PHE A 109 0.13 7.11 -8.73
N SER A 110 -0.25 6.10 -9.48
CA SER A 110 -1.15 5.03 -9.04
C SER A 110 -0.40 3.74 -8.83
N THR A 111 -0.74 3.01 -7.78
CA THR A 111 -0.22 1.66 -7.50
C THR A 111 -1.17 0.87 -6.64
N ASN A 112 -1.18 -0.47 -6.81
CA ASN A 112 -1.88 -1.41 -5.94
C ASN A 112 -1.03 -1.86 -4.75
N LEU A 113 0.27 -1.54 -4.77
CA LEU A 113 1.19 -1.98 -3.74
C LEU A 113 1.09 -1.10 -2.50
N ARG A 114 1.29 -1.73 -1.34
CA ARG A 114 1.29 -1.02 -0.06
C ARG A 114 2.45 -0.02 -0.02
N PRO A 115 2.20 1.26 0.29
CA PRO A 115 3.26 2.25 0.53
C PRO A 115 4.15 1.88 1.71
N ILE A 116 5.44 2.20 1.63
CA ILE A 116 6.30 2.29 2.82
C ILE A 116 6.26 3.73 3.30
N VAL A 117 5.93 3.93 4.56
CA VAL A 117 5.86 5.26 5.17
C VAL A 117 6.80 5.33 6.36
N THR A 118 7.72 6.30 6.33
CA THR A 118 8.58 6.70 7.43
C THR A 118 8.24 8.13 7.86
N ASP A 119 8.90 8.66 8.87
CA ASP A 119 8.66 10.05 9.30
C ASP A 119 9.10 11.06 8.22
N GLN A 120 10.16 10.74 7.47
CA GLN A 120 10.74 11.62 6.47
C GLN A 120 10.31 11.29 5.04
N PHE A 121 10.06 10.01 4.72
CA PHE A 121 9.89 9.53 3.36
C PHE A 121 8.65 8.67 3.18
N VAL A 122 8.10 8.73 1.97
CA VAL A 122 7.13 7.76 1.47
C VAL A 122 7.69 7.10 0.22
N PHE A 123 7.75 5.76 0.22
CA PHE A 123 8.18 5.01 -0.95
C PHE A 123 6.98 4.32 -1.58
N LEU A 124 6.86 4.49 -2.89
CA LEU A 124 5.87 3.85 -3.73
C LEU A 124 6.56 2.98 -4.77
N ALA A 125 5.93 1.88 -5.13
CA ALA A 125 6.40 1.06 -6.25
C ALA A 125 5.23 0.67 -7.15
N SER A 126 5.47 0.55 -8.46
CA SER A 126 4.54 -0.10 -9.37
C SER A 126 4.95 -1.53 -9.64
N GLU A 127 3.99 -2.36 -10.05
CA GLU A 127 4.24 -3.74 -10.46
C GLU A 127 5.26 -3.81 -11.60
N GLU A 128 5.30 -2.80 -12.49
CA GLU A 128 6.22 -2.69 -13.63
C GLU A 128 7.65 -2.30 -13.25
N GLY A 129 7.94 -2.10 -11.96
CA GLY A 129 9.28 -1.84 -11.46
C GLY A 129 9.69 -0.37 -11.42
N PHE A 130 8.73 0.55 -11.37
CA PHE A 130 9.01 1.93 -10.96
C PHE A 130 9.02 2.01 -9.44
N ILE A 131 10.00 2.70 -8.88
CA ILE A 131 10.05 3.06 -7.46
C ILE A 131 10.25 4.56 -7.35
N ILE A 132 9.51 5.17 -6.43
CA ILE A 132 9.53 6.61 -6.18
C ILE A 132 9.76 6.84 -4.69
N ASN A 133 10.65 7.77 -4.37
CA ASN A 133 10.81 8.32 -3.02
C ASN A 133 10.23 9.73 -2.98
N ILE A 134 9.42 10.01 -1.99
CA ILE A 134 8.67 11.24 -1.79
C ILE A 134 9.02 11.79 -0.42
N ASP A 135 9.24 13.09 -0.34
CA ASP A 135 9.31 13.83 0.92
C ASP A 135 7.93 13.77 1.60
N ASN A 136 7.87 13.20 2.80
CA ASN A 136 6.61 12.97 3.50
C ASN A 136 5.87 14.26 3.89
N ALA A 137 6.60 15.33 4.15
CA ALA A 137 6.00 16.59 4.58
C ALA A 137 5.34 17.32 3.41
N THR A 138 5.99 17.33 2.25
CA THR A 138 5.61 18.16 1.12
C THR A 138 4.97 17.43 -0.06
N GLY A 139 5.09 16.10 -0.12
CA GLY A 139 4.63 15.31 -1.28
C GLY A 139 5.52 15.44 -2.51
N LYS A 140 6.67 16.13 -2.41
CA LYS A 140 7.60 16.30 -3.54
C LYS A 140 8.42 15.05 -3.79
N VAL A 141 8.57 14.68 -5.07
CA VAL A 141 9.43 13.56 -5.47
C VAL A 141 10.89 13.92 -5.25
N ILE A 142 11.58 13.12 -4.44
CA ILE A 142 13.03 13.24 -4.19
C ILE A 142 13.79 12.53 -5.31
N TRP A 143 13.40 11.30 -5.61
CA TRP A 143 13.90 10.54 -6.75
C TRP A 143 12.86 9.55 -7.27
N SER A 144 12.98 9.21 -8.55
CA SER A 144 12.23 8.13 -9.18
C SER A 144 13.15 7.27 -10.04
N LYS A 145 12.96 5.95 -10.01
CA LYS A 145 13.79 4.98 -10.73
C LYS A 145 12.96 3.88 -11.36
N SER A 146 13.38 3.46 -12.56
CA SER A 146 12.92 2.22 -13.16
C SER A 146 13.98 1.14 -12.95
N LEU A 147 13.61 0.05 -12.28
CA LEU A 147 14.53 -1.04 -11.97
C LEU A 147 14.93 -1.87 -13.20
N TYR A 148 14.18 -1.77 -14.30
CA TYR A 148 14.33 -2.66 -15.46
C TYR A 148 14.85 -1.98 -16.73
N LYS A 149 14.98 -0.65 -16.74
CA LYS A 149 15.35 0.11 -17.95
C LYS A 149 16.85 0.17 -18.23
N GLU A 150 17.71 -0.05 -17.26
CA GLU A 150 19.16 0.04 -17.47
C GLU A 150 19.72 -1.29 -18.02
N LYS A 151 20.69 -1.21 -18.96
CA LYS A 151 21.27 -2.42 -19.63
C LYS A 151 21.90 -3.42 -18.67
N SER A 152 22.45 -2.97 -17.54
CA SER A 152 23.09 -3.80 -16.51
C SER A 152 22.13 -4.41 -15.49
N LYS A 153 20.83 -4.08 -15.56
CA LYS A 153 19.83 -4.51 -14.59
C LYS A 153 19.04 -5.73 -15.08
N PRO A 154 18.42 -6.49 -14.16
CA PRO A 154 17.60 -7.63 -14.56
C PRO A 154 16.41 -7.15 -15.39
N LYS A 155 16.11 -7.84 -16.47
CA LYS A 155 14.91 -7.57 -17.26
C LYS A 155 13.66 -8.05 -16.52
N ARG A 156 12.53 -7.34 -16.68
CA ARG A 156 11.22 -7.71 -16.09
C ARG A 156 10.84 -9.17 -16.40
N ASN A 157 11.04 -9.61 -17.63
CA ASN A 157 10.73 -11.02 -18.01
C ASN A 157 11.56 -12.05 -17.22
N LYS A 158 12.74 -11.71 -16.71
CA LYS A 158 13.57 -12.60 -15.89
C LYS A 158 13.09 -12.65 -14.45
N VAL A 159 12.83 -11.49 -13.86
CA VAL A 159 12.55 -11.37 -12.40
C VAL A 159 11.07 -11.32 -12.07
N GLY A 160 10.22 -10.97 -13.03
CA GLY A 160 8.76 -10.84 -12.83
C GLY A 160 8.36 -9.45 -12.34
N ASP A 161 7.08 -9.32 -12.02
CA ASP A 161 6.47 -8.09 -11.50
C ASP A 161 6.73 -7.94 -10.01
N ILE A 162 6.83 -6.70 -9.53
CA ILE A 162 6.93 -6.42 -8.11
C ILE A 162 5.55 -6.69 -7.47
N ILE A 163 5.54 -7.42 -6.37
CA ILE A 163 4.32 -7.70 -5.59
C ILE A 163 4.31 -7.01 -4.23
N SER A 164 5.47 -6.61 -3.73
CA SER A 164 5.57 -5.83 -2.49
C SER A 164 6.91 -5.15 -2.35
N ILE A 165 6.94 -4.12 -1.53
CA ILE A 165 8.16 -3.45 -1.06
C ILE A 165 8.16 -3.38 0.46
N LEU A 166 9.33 -3.51 1.08
CA LEU A 166 9.56 -3.38 2.51
C LEU A 166 10.83 -2.58 2.75
N LEU A 167 10.89 -1.82 3.83
CA LEU A 167 12.13 -1.21 4.31
C LEU A 167 12.79 -2.16 5.30
N VAL A 168 14.02 -2.56 5.00
CA VAL A 168 14.84 -3.47 5.79
C VAL A 168 16.17 -2.79 6.06
N SER A 169 16.40 -2.36 7.31
CA SER A 169 17.55 -1.52 7.64
C SER A 169 17.63 -0.31 6.70
N ASP A 170 18.71 -0.17 5.95
CA ASP A 170 18.96 0.95 5.02
C ASP A 170 18.68 0.58 3.55
N GLN A 171 17.81 -0.40 3.30
CA GLN A 171 17.49 -0.86 1.95
C GLN A 171 15.98 -1.07 1.77
N ILE A 172 15.51 -0.83 0.56
CA ILE A 172 14.19 -1.27 0.15
C ILE A 172 14.35 -2.69 -0.43
N LEU A 173 13.67 -3.64 0.18
CA LEU A 173 13.51 -4.99 -0.34
C LEU A 173 12.23 -5.04 -1.19
N ALA A 174 12.36 -5.26 -2.48
CA ALA A 174 11.24 -5.57 -3.34
C ALA A 174 11.18 -7.09 -3.62
N THR A 175 9.99 -7.65 -3.56
CA THR A 175 9.73 -9.06 -3.89
C THR A 175 8.98 -9.17 -5.20
N THR A 176 9.18 -10.26 -5.94
CA THR A 176 8.62 -10.38 -7.28
C THR A 176 7.83 -11.67 -7.49
N THR A 177 6.92 -11.64 -8.47
CA THR A 177 6.10 -12.80 -8.87
C THR A 177 6.93 -14.03 -9.24
N LYS A 178 8.15 -13.84 -9.73
CA LYS A 178 9.08 -14.94 -10.07
C LYS A 178 10.02 -15.30 -8.91
N GLY A 179 9.77 -14.84 -7.69
CA GLY A 179 10.50 -15.25 -6.49
C GLY A 179 11.91 -14.67 -6.37
N TYR A 180 12.11 -13.45 -6.86
CA TYR A 180 13.33 -12.70 -6.64
C TYR A 180 13.17 -11.72 -5.50
N PHE A 181 14.25 -11.53 -4.75
CA PHE A 181 14.50 -10.39 -3.90
C PHE A 181 15.34 -9.38 -4.67
N LEU A 182 14.91 -8.11 -4.66
CA LEU A 182 15.65 -6.98 -5.23
C LEU A 182 15.98 -6.04 -4.08
N PHE A 183 17.25 -5.75 -3.88
CA PHE A 183 17.75 -4.87 -2.82
C PHE A 183 18.08 -3.51 -3.42
N ILE A 184 17.43 -2.45 -2.94
CA ILE A 184 17.52 -1.11 -3.50
C ILE A 184 17.96 -0.16 -2.40
N ASP A 185 18.97 0.67 -2.69
CA ASP A 185 19.39 1.75 -1.82
C ASP A 185 18.27 2.77 -1.64
N TYR A 186 17.83 3.00 -0.42
CA TYR A 186 16.66 3.86 -0.17
C TYR A 186 16.93 5.34 -0.42
N LYS A 187 18.20 5.79 -0.35
CA LYS A 187 18.58 7.19 -0.57
C LYS A 187 18.65 7.55 -2.05
N THR A 188 19.10 6.62 -2.88
CA THR A 188 19.38 6.89 -4.30
C THR A 188 18.47 6.16 -5.27
N GLY A 189 17.73 5.16 -4.81
CA GLY A 189 16.92 4.28 -5.66
C GLY A 189 17.76 3.33 -6.54
N LYS A 190 19.07 3.21 -6.28
CA LYS A 190 19.96 2.33 -7.04
C LYS A 190 19.71 0.88 -6.66
N LEU A 191 19.52 0.00 -7.65
CA LEU A 191 19.50 -1.44 -7.42
C LEU A 191 20.91 -1.89 -7.01
N LEU A 192 21.06 -2.40 -5.80
CA LEU A 192 22.32 -2.89 -5.23
C LEU A 192 22.59 -4.32 -5.62
N ASN A 193 21.59 -5.19 -5.45
CA ASN A 193 21.69 -6.61 -5.72
C ASN A 193 20.32 -7.21 -6.01
N TYR A 194 20.28 -8.39 -6.62
CA TYR A 194 19.08 -9.20 -6.74
C TYR A 194 19.42 -10.70 -6.69
N THR A 195 18.58 -11.47 -6.05
CA THR A 195 18.79 -12.92 -5.88
C THR A 195 17.49 -13.70 -6.07
N LYS A 196 17.62 -14.92 -6.59
CA LYS A 196 16.52 -15.86 -6.70
C LYS A 196 16.31 -16.55 -5.35
N ALA A 197 15.25 -16.19 -4.64
CA ALA A 197 14.95 -16.74 -3.32
C ALA A 197 13.93 -17.89 -3.37
N SER A 198 13.00 -17.89 -4.32
CA SER A 198 12.05 -18.99 -4.53
C SER A 198 11.99 -19.44 -5.98
N LYS A 199 12.04 -20.76 -6.22
CA LYS A 199 11.85 -21.33 -7.57
C LYS A 199 10.40 -21.23 -8.05
N SER A 200 9.44 -21.25 -7.15
CA SER A 200 7.99 -21.21 -7.46
C SER A 200 7.40 -19.81 -7.49
N GLY A 201 8.17 -18.76 -7.18
CA GLY A 201 7.66 -17.41 -7.04
C GLY A 201 7.11 -17.16 -5.62
N PHE A 202 6.68 -15.92 -5.34
CA PHE A 202 6.04 -15.55 -4.09
C PHE A 202 4.55 -15.32 -4.29
N TYR A 203 3.74 -15.84 -3.37
CA TYR A 203 2.30 -15.67 -3.33
C TYR A 203 1.89 -14.48 -2.45
N SER A 204 2.56 -14.29 -1.31
CA SER A 204 2.26 -13.22 -0.37
C SER A 204 3.37 -12.18 -0.28
N SER A 205 2.99 -10.97 0.14
CA SER A 205 3.96 -10.01 0.65
C SER A 205 4.67 -10.60 1.86
N PRO A 206 6.00 -10.42 2.00
CA PRO A 206 6.72 -10.88 3.16
C PRO A 206 6.41 -10.03 4.39
N VAL A 207 6.63 -10.61 5.56
CA VAL A 207 6.66 -9.93 6.86
C VAL A 207 8.02 -10.14 7.52
N ILE A 208 8.45 -9.18 8.33
CA ILE A 208 9.73 -9.27 9.07
C ILE A 208 9.40 -9.37 10.54
N VAL A 209 9.92 -10.44 11.15
CA VAL A 209 9.82 -10.69 12.60
C VAL A 209 11.19 -11.20 13.06
N ASP A 210 11.73 -10.63 14.14
CA ASP A 210 12.99 -11.03 14.74
C ASP A 210 14.13 -11.18 13.72
N GLN A 211 14.31 -10.18 12.87
CA GLN A 211 15.31 -10.11 11.80
C GLN A 211 15.18 -11.20 10.72
N LYS A 212 14.09 -11.94 10.70
CA LYS A 212 13.80 -12.97 9.69
C LYS A 212 12.69 -12.49 8.77
N ILE A 213 12.80 -12.87 7.51
CA ILE A 213 11.79 -12.60 6.48
C ILE A 213 10.94 -13.85 6.31
N TYR A 214 9.64 -13.72 6.53
CA TYR A 214 8.65 -14.78 6.33
C TYR A 214 7.81 -14.45 5.11
N THR A 215 7.59 -15.42 4.23
CA THR A 215 6.71 -15.27 3.06
C THR A 215 6.12 -16.61 2.67
N ILE A 216 5.09 -16.60 1.82
CA ILE A 216 4.47 -17.79 1.26
C ILE A 216 4.77 -17.83 -0.24
N ASP A 217 5.21 -18.98 -0.73
CA ASP A 217 5.43 -19.20 -2.16
C ASP A 217 4.15 -19.66 -2.88
N ASN A 218 4.20 -19.72 -4.23
CA ASN A 218 3.05 -20.16 -5.04
C ASN A 218 2.67 -21.65 -4.87
N LYS A 219 3.45 -22.41 -4.11
CA LYS A 219 3.12 -23.78 -3.68
C LYS A 219 2.55 -23.80 -2.26
N LEU A 220 2.17 -22.64 -1.71
CA LEU A 220 1.63 -22.44 -0.36
C LEU A 220 2.57 -22.89 0.76
N ARG A 221 3.89 -22.86 0.55
CA ARG A 221 4.89 -23.17 1.56
C ARG A 221 5.35 -21.90 2.24
N ILE A 222 5.49 -21.96 3.55
CA ILE A 222 6.12 -20.88 4.33
C ILE A 222 7.64 -20.97 4.11
N LEU A 223 8.22 -19.89 3.66
CA LEU A 223 9.65 -19.71 3.48
C LEU A 223 10.17 -18.72 4.51
N ILE A 224 11.33 -19.02 5.09
CA ILE A 224 12.00 -18.23 6.11
C ILE A 224 13.41 -17.91 5.62
N PHE A 225 13.80 -16.65 5.70
CA PHE A 225 15.13 -16.16 5.31
C PHE A 225 15.72 -15.35 6.47
N ASN A 226 17.03 -15.54 6.69
CA ASN A 226 17.82 -14.80 7.68
C ASN A 226 18.53 -13.62 7.01
#